data_bf6ea877c69a41bd559ce40927604354
#
_entry.id   bf6ea877c69a41bd559ce40927604354
#
_cell.length_a   1.000
_cell.length_b   1.000
_cell.length_c   1.000
_cell.angle_alpha   90.00
_cell.angle_beta   90.00
_cell.angle_gamma   90.00
#
_symmetry.space_group_name_H-M   'P 1'
#
loop_
_entity.id
_entity.type
_entity.pdbx_description
1 polymer ?
#
loop_
_entity_poly.entity_id
_entity_poly.type
_entity_poly.pdbx_seq_one_letter_code
_entity_poly.pdbx_strand_id
1 'polypeptide(L)'
;MRLGLLALVCSVAVAGFAEEPKPVSIRGTLVQRAGKPALETADHHIIMLDGDDATKGVLNDQRMAGFDLEAKGHFTAPDQFLVDPIHTRAMFVHKDGHVKVITYWCDVCSIRTYTPGPCWCCQKETTLDLRDPDQDRY
;
A
#
# COMPACT_ATOMS: atom_id res chain seq x y z
N MET A 1 61.24 -35.06 -20.56
CA MET A 1 60.37 -34.81 -19.45
C MET A 1 59.82 -33.37 -19.58
N ARG A 2 58.58 -33.22 -20.00
CA ARG A 2 57.89 -31.90 -20.07
C ARG A 2 56.80 -31.89 -19.00
N LEU A 3 57.02 -31.11 -17.93
CA LEU A 3 56.02 -30.85 -16.92
C LEU A 3 54.98 -29.86 -17.49
N GLY A 4 53.78 -30.33 -17.69
CA GLY A 4 52.62 -29.47 -18.00
C GLY A 4 52.05 -28.88 -16.72
N LEU A 5 52.14 -27.54 -16.62
CA LEU A 5 51.50 -26.79 -15.52
C LEU A 5 50.01 -26.61 -15.83
N LEU A 6 49.13 -27.32 -15.10
CA LEU A 6 47.68 -27.08 -15.17
C LEU A 6 47.36 -25.84 -14.34
N ALA A 7 46.98 -24.76 -14.99
CA ALA A 7 46.44 -23.58 -14.33
C ALA A 7 44.95 -23.82 -14.03
N LEU A 8 44.60 -23.93 -12.75
CA LEU A 8 43.21 -24.01 -12.25
C LEU A 8 42.66 -22.61 -12.21
N VAL A 9 41.79 -22.27 -13.18
CA VAL A 9 41.05 -21.01 -13.16
C VAL A 9 39.85 -21.14 -12.23
N CYS A 10 39.98 -20.58 -11.05
CA CYS A 10 38.86 -20.44 -10.12
C CYS A 10 37.92 -19.31 -10.57
N SER A 11 36.80 -19.65 -11.21
CA SER A 11 35.76 -18.70 -11.55
C SER A 11 34.95 -18.35 -10.27
N VAL A 12 35.20 -17.19 -9.70
CA VAL A 12 34.40 -16.63 -8.61
C VAL A 12 33.11 -16.11 -9.22
N ALA A 13 32.00 -16.86 -9.03
CA ALA A 13 30.67 -16.36 -9.35
C ALA A 13 30.29 -15.30 -8.31
N VAL A 14 30.34 -14.04 -8.70
CA VAL A 14 29.79 -12.94 -7.90
C VAL A 14 28.28 -13.07 -8.00
N ALA A 15 27.63 -13.60 -6.94
CA ALA A 15 26.20 -13.51 -6.77
C ALA A 15 25.85 -12.03 -6.57
N GLY A 16 25.37 -11.38 -7.64
CA GLY A 16 24.83 -10.05 -7.56
C GLY A 16 23.59 -10.09 -6.67
N PHE A 17 23.68 -9.48 -5.49
CA PHE A 17 22.49 -9.18 -4.70
C PHE A 17 21.67 -8.18 -5.52
N ALA A 18 20.53 -8.62 -6.06
CA ALA A 18 19.54 -7.71 -6.64
C ALA A 18 19.05 -6.82 -5.49
N GLU A 19 19.40 -5.54 -5.54
CA GLU A 19 18.91 -4.52 -4.61
C GLU A 19 17.38 -4.44 -4.81
N GLU A 20 16.62 -4.65 -3.73
CA GLU A 20 15.16 -4.50 -3.79
C GLU A 20 14.83 -3.06 -4.19
N PRO A 21 13.87 -2.84 -5.11
CA PRO A 21 13.52 -1.50 -5.55
C PRO A 21 13.05 -0.69 -4.35
N LYS A 22 13.62 0.51 -4.16
CA LYS A 22 13.21 1.42 -3.09
C LYS A 22 11.74 1.77 -3.27
N PRO A 23 10.94 1.75 -2.18
CA PRO A 23 9.55 2.15 -2.26
C PRO A 23 9.44 3.60 -2.71
N VAL A 24 8.50 3.85 -3.61
CA VAL A 24 8.14 5.20 -4.06
C VAL A 24 6.77 5.55 -3.51
N SER A 25 6.46 6.84 -3.46
CA SER A 25 5.13 7.34 -3.08
C SER A 25 4.44 7.89 -4.31
N ILE A 26 3.18 7.53 -4.50
CA ILE A 26 2.29 8.09 -5.52
C ILE A 26 1.09 8.72 -4.83
N ARG A 27 0.48 9.74 -5.44
CA ARG A 27 -0.66 10.46 -4.89
C ARG A 27 -1.67 10.82 -5.97
N GLY A 28 -2.94 10.73 -5.64
CA GLY A 28 -4.03 11.08 -6.53
C GLY A 28 -5.38 10.81 -5.90
N THR A 29 -6.43 11.00 -6.67
CA THR A 29 -7.80 10.70 -6.24
C THR A 29 -8.07 9.21 -6.37
N LEU A 30 -8.53 8.58 -5.30
CA LEU A 30 -8.95 7.18 -5.34
C LEU A 30 -10.24 7.05 -6.13
N VAL A 31 -10.19 6.28 -7.19
CA VAL A 31 -11.32 6.03 -8.09
C VAL A 31 -11.48 4.53 -8.35
N GLN A 32 -12.65 4.14 -8.87
CA GLN A 32 -12.85 2.78 -9.38
C GLN A 32 -12.82 2.78 -10.91
N ARG A 33 -12.06 1.89 -11.50
CA ARG A 33 -11.99 1.68 -12.94
C ARG A 33 -12.23 0.20 -13.26
N ALA A 34 -13.29 -0.08 -13.99
CA ALA A 34 -13.72 -1.46 -14.30
C ALA A 34 -13.83 -2.35 -13.06
N GLY A 35 -14.36 -1.81 -11.96
CA GLY A 35 -14.52 -2.51 -10.68
C GLY A 35 -13.24 -2.75 -9.88
N LYS A 36 -12.13 -2.08 -10.26
CA LYS A 36 -10.84 -2.17 -9.56
C LYS A 36 -10.39 -0.81 -9.06
N PRO A 37 -9.69 -0.75 -7.91
CA PRO A 37 -9.19 0.50 -7.38
C PRO A 37 -8.05 1.05 -8.23
N ALA A 38 -8.06 2.37 -8.40
CA ALA A 38 -7.01 3.11 -9.12
C ALA A 38 -6.83 4.50 -8.52
N LEU A 39 -5.66 5.09 -8.71
CA LEU A 39 -5.41 6.50 -8.50
C LEU A 39 -5.50 7.27 -9.81
N GLU A 40 -6.27 8.34 -9.80
CA GLU A 40 -6.20 9.37 -10.85
C GLU A 40 -5.30 10.49 -10.36
N THR A 41 -4.14 10.64 -11.00
CA THR A 41 -3.15 11.66 -10.66
C THR A 41 -3.60 13.05 -11.14
N ALA A 42 -2.91 14.11 -10.70
CA ALA A 42 -3.26 15.49 -11.05
C ALA A 42 -3.22 15.77 -12.57
N ASP A 43 -2.42 15.03 -13.32
CA ASP A 43 -2.33 15.07 -14.80
C ASP A 43 -3.29 14.06 -15.48
N HIS A 44 -4.27 13.55 -14.74
CA HIS A 44 -5.29 12.59 -15.20
C HIS A 44 -4.75 11.22 -15.66
N HIS A 45 -3.55 10.87 -15.23
CA HIS A 45 -3.03 9.52 -15.44
C HIS A 45 -3.68 8.54 -14.46
N ILE A 46 -4.06 7.36 -14.95
CA ILE A 46 -4.70 6.32 -14.15
C ILE A 46 -3.67 5.24 -13.80
N ILE A 47 -3.46 5.03 -12.51
CA ILE A 47 -2.57 3.99 -11.99
C ILE A 47 -3.42 2.98 -11.23
N MET A 48 -3.46 1.73 -11.70
CA MET A 48 -4.17 0.65 -11.03
C MET A 48 -3.45 0.26 -9.75
N LEU A 49 -4.21 0.11 -8.66
CA LEU A 49 -3.66 -0.27 -7.36
C LEU A 49 -3.93 -1.74 -7.04
N ASP A 50 -2.95 -2.39 -6.43
CA ASP A 50 -3.08 -3.73 -5.86
C ASP A 50 -2.35 -3.78 -4.50
N GLY A 51 -2.55 -4.85 -3.76
CA GLY A 51 -1.93 -5.06 -2.45
C GLY A 51 -2.36 -6.36 -1.83
N ASP A 52 -2.03 -6.56 -0.57
CA ASP A 52 -2.53 -7.66 0.23
C ASP A 52 -4.06 -7.54 0.49
N ASP A 53 -4.66 -8.54 1.12
CA ASP A 53 -6.10 -8.58 1.32
C ASP A 53 -6.61 -7.42 2.20
N ALA A 54 -5.84 -7.02 3.21
CA ALA A 54 -6.18 -5.88 4.05
C ALA A 54 -6.14 -4.56 3.26
N THR A 55 -5.11 -4.35 2.45
CA THR A 55 -4.99 -3.21 1.53
C THR A 55 -6.15 -3.17 0.54
N LYS A 56 -6.45 -4.31 -0.10
CA LYS A 56 -7.58 -4.42 -1.04
C LYS A 56 -8.92 -4.13 -0.37
N GLY A 57 -9.11 -4.56 0.87
CA GLY A 57 -10.29 -4.25 1.65
C GLY A 57 -10.52 -2.73 1.77
N VAL A 58 -9.49 -1.98 2.11
CA VAL A 58 -9.54 -0.52 2.21
C VAL A 58 -9.74 0.14 0.84
N LEU A 59 -8.97 -0.28 -0.17
CA LEU A 59 -9.03 0.29 -1.52
C LEU A 59 -10.40 0.08 -2.20
N ASN A 60 -11.11 -1.00 -1.87
CA ASN A 60 -12.42 -1.32 -2.42
C ASN A 60 -13.59 -0.78 -1.55
N ASP A 61 -13.30 -0.16 -0.42
CA ASP A 61 -14.33 0.49 0.39
C ASP A 61 -14.87 1.71 -0.36
N GLN A 62 -16.16 1.70 -0.68
CA GLN A 62 -16.81 2.78 -1.43
C GLN A 62 -16.74 4.13 -0.69
N ARG A 63 -16.63 4.12 0.63
CA ARG A 63 -16.47 5.33 1.44
C ARG A 63 -15.14 6.04 1.18
N MET A 64 -14.14 5.30 0.69
CA MET A 64 -12.82 5.84 0.33
C MET A 64 -12.78 6.50 -1.04
N ALA A 65 -13.77 6.25 -1.91
CA ALA A 65 -13.81 6.81 -3.25
C ALA A 65 -13.83 8.34 -3.21
N GLY A 66 -13.01 8.98 -4.04
CA GLY A 66 -12.91 10.43 -4.13
C GLY A 66 -11.94 11.09 -3.15
N PHE A 67 -11.38 10.34 -2.20
CA PHE A 67 -10.33 10.89 -1.33
C PHE A 67 -9.01 11.07 -2.08
N ASP A 68 -8.28 12.09 -1.67
CA ASP A 68 -6.89 12.31 -2.06
C ASP A 68 -6.00 11.34 -1.28
N LEU A 69 -5.59 10.27 -1.94
CA LEU A 69 -4.86 9.14 -1.36
C LEU A 69 -3.38 9.21 -1.76
N GLU A 70 -2.52 9.04 -0.78
CA GLU A 70 -1.09 8.74 -0.98
C GLU A 70 -0.88 7.25 -0.72
N ALA A 71 -0.18 6.57 -1.64
CA ALA A 71 0.19 5.17 -1.51
C ALA A 71 1.70 5.00 -1.69
N LYS A 72 2.32 4.24 -0.79
CA LYS A 72 3.73 3.84 -0.85
C LYS A 72 3.84 2.41 -1.32
N GLY A 73 4.80 2.14 -2.19
CA GLY A 73 5.00 0.83 -2.77
C GLY A 73 5.91 0.88 -4.00
N HIS A 74 5.64 0.06 -4.98
CA HIS A 74 6.46 0.01 -6.19
C HIS A 74 5.62 -0.30 -7.43
N PHE A 75 6.09 0.17 -8.58
CA PHE A 75 5.48 -0.16 -9.87
C PHE A 75 5.82 -1.59 -10.27
N THR A 76 4.79 -2.36 -10.63
CA THR A 76 4.94 -3.70 -11.23
C THR A 76 4.83 -3.66 -12.76
N ALA A 77 4.22 -2.60 -13.28
CA ALA A 77 4.12 -2.24 -14.69
C ALA A 77 3.92 -0.70 -14.77
N PRO A 78 4.01 -0.06 -15.95
CA PRO A 78 3.88 1.40 -16.07
C PRO A 78 2.62 1.99 -15.45
N ASP A 79 1.50 1.27 -15.50
CA ASP A 79 0.19 1.70 -14.98
C ASP A 79 -0.30 0.84 -13.82
N GLN A 80 0.57 0.05 -13.20
CA GLN A 80 0.24 -0.85 -12.11
C GLN A 80 1.18 -0.64 -10.93
N PHE A 81 0.59 -0.45 -9.77
CA PHE A 81 1.30 -0.16 -8.54
C PHE A 81 0.88 -1.13 -7.43
N LEU A 82 1.85 -1.79 -6.85
CA LEU A 82 1.67 -2.65 -5.70
C LEU A 82 1.98 -1.86 -4.42
N VAL A 83 0.95 -1.69 -3.60
CA VAL A 83 1.09 -1.03 -2.30
C VAL A 83 1.88 -1.93 -1.35
N ASP A 84 2.82 -1.36 -0.62
CA ASP A 84 3.61 -2.10 0.36
C ASP A 84 2.71 -2.74 1.43
N PRO A 85 3.09 -3.91 1.96
CA PRO A 85 2.36 -4.56 3.05
C PRO A 85 2.32 -3.65 4.29
N ILE A 86 1.33 -3.88 5.16
CA ILE A 86 1.00 -3.02 6.30
C ILE A 86 0.48 -1.66 5.80
N HIS A 87 -0.69 -1.70 5.20
CA HIS A 87 -1.35 -0.53 4.59
C HIS A 87 -1.46 0.68 5.52
N THR A 88 -1.49 0.50 6.85
CA THR A 88 -1.49 1.60 7.84
C THR A 88 -0.21 2.45 7.82
N ARG A 89 0.85 1.95 7.22
CA ARG A 89 2.12 2.66 6.99
C ARG A 89 2.33 3.04 5.53
N ALA A 90 1.53 2.47 4.66
CA ALA A 90 1.68 2.61 3.21
C ALA A 90 0.58 3.44 2.55
N MET A 91 -0.54 3.67 3.22
CA MET A 91 -1.63 4.47 2.68
C MET A 91 -2.06 5.57 3.65
N PHE A 92 -2.24 6.78 3.11
CA PHE A 92 -2.65 7.96 3.86
C PHE A 92 -3.66 8.76 3.04
N VAL A 93 -4.62 9.37 3.72
CA VAL A 93 -5.54 10.35 3.11
C VAL A 93 -5.03 11.76 3.41
N HIS A 94 -4.98 12.59 2.39
CA HIS A 94 -4.74 14.03 2.55
C HIS A 94 -6.09 14.75 2.61
N LYS A 95 -6.39 15.39 3.73
CA LYS A 95 -7.64 16.10 3.95
C LYS A 95 -7.39 17.40 4.70
N ASP A 96 -7.90 18.50 4.17
CA ASP A 96 -7.79 19.83 4.77
C ASP A 96 -6.34 20.22 5.12
N GLY A 97 -5.39 19.86 4.25
CA GLY A 97 -3.95 20.12 4.44
C GLY A 97 -3.26 19.21 5.45
N HIS A 98 -3.94 18.19 5.96
CA HIS A 98 -3.41 17.25 6.94
C HIS A 98 -3.34 15.82 6.38
N VAL A 99 -2.30 15.10 6.77
CA VAL A 99 -2.16 13.67 6.50
C VAL A 99 -2.97 12.90 7.55
N LYS A 100 -3.82 11.98 7.09
CA LYS A 100 -4.69 11.17 7.97
C LYS A 100 -4.39 9.68 7.78
N VAL A 101 -4.41 8.94 8.88
CA VAL A 101 -4.41 7.48 8.91
C VAL A 101 -5.83 6.97 8.71
N ILE A 102 -5.98 5.91 7.94
CA ILE A 102 -7.27 5.28 7.64
C ILE A 102 -7.58 4.28 8.74
N THR A 103 -8.64 4.54 9.50
CA THR A 103 -9.12 3.63 10.55
C THR A 103 -10.64 3.48 10.48
N TYR A 104 -11.15 2.50 11.22
CA TYR A 104 -12.57 2.19 11.33
C TYR A 104 -12.95 2.06 12.80
N TRP A 105 -14.06 2.63 13.19
CA TRP A 105 -14.48 2.72 14.56
C TRP A 105 -15.85 2.06 14.80
N CYS A 106 -15.93 1.24 15.84
CA CYS A 106 -17.20 0.76 16.37
C CYS A 106 -17.58 1.57 17.61
N ASP A 107 -18.64 2.35 17.52
CA ASP A 107 -19.15 3.21 18.59
C ASP A 107 -19.82 2.42 19.73
N VAL A 108 -20.29 1.20 19.43
CA VAL A 108 -20.94 0.31 20.41
C VAL A 108 -19.90 -0.35 21.33
N CYS A 109 -18.84 -0.90 20.74
CA CYS A 109 -17.80 -1.64 21.49
C CYS A 109 -16.57 -0.80 21.83
N SER A 110 -16.48 0.43 21.30
CA SER A 110 -15.29 1.27 21.41
C SER A 110 -14.02 0.55 20.92
N ILE A 111 -14.16 -0.13 19.77
CA ILE A 111 -13.07 -0.88 19.14
C ILE A 111 -12.67 -0.18 17.85
N ARG A 112 -11.36 -0.03 17.65
CA ARG A 112 -10.75 0.47 16.42
C ARG A 112 -10.19 -0.69 15.61
N THR A 113 -10.46 -0.67 14.31
CA THR A 113 -9.88 -1.59 13.34
C THR A 113 -9.23 -0.82 12.20
N TYR A 114 -8.47 -1.50 11.36
CA TYR A 114 -7.77 -0.90 10.24
C TYR A 114 -8.25 -1.43 8.88
N THR A 115 -9.28 -2.24 8.89
CA THR A 115 -9.96 -2.73 7.70
C THR A 115 -11.46 -2.50 7.82
N PRO A 116 -12.16 -2.25 6.71
CA PRO A 116 -13.61 -2.08 6.72
C PRO A 116 -14.31 -3.40 7.05
N GLY A 117 -15.55 -3.30 7.46
CA GLY A 117 -16.42 -4.44 7.72
C GLY A 117 -17.07 -4.39 9.11
N PRO A 118 -17.76 -5.47 9.48
CA PRO A 118 -18.43 -5.54 10.76
C PRO A 118 -17.44 -5.64 11.93
N CYS A 119 -17.82 -5.03 13.04
CA CYS A 119 -17.08 -5.17 14.29
C CYS A 119 -17.04 -6.64 14.71
N TRP A 120 -15.85 -7.15 15.00
CA TRP A 120 -15.66 -8.54 15.42
C TRP A 120 -16.36 -8.90 16.74
N CYS A 121 -16.72 -7.89 17.57
CA CYS A 121 -17.42 -8.05 18.85
C CYS A 121 -18.93 -8.07 18.68
N CYS A 122 -19.54 -6.99 18.17
CA CYS A 122 -20.99 -6.83 18.10
C CYS A 122 -21.58 -7.08 16.70
N GLN A 123 -20.74 -7.34 15.69
CA GLN A 123 -21.13 -7.55 14.29
C GLN A 123 -21.81 -6.35 13.60
N LYS A 124 -21.85 -5.18 14.25
CA LYS A 124 -22.32 -3.95 13.60
C LYS A 124 -21.25 -3.40 12.68
N GLU A 125 -21.69 -2.76 11.60
CA GLU A 125 -20.80 -2.11 10.65
C GLU A 125 -19.99 -1.01 11.35
N THR A 126 -18.68 -0.96 11.06
CA THR A 126 -17.79 0.07 11.58
C THR A 126 -17.84 1.34 10.71
N THR A 127 -17.59 2.48 11.31
CA THR A 127 -17.54 3.79 10.63
C THR A 127 -16.14 4.11 10.18
N LEU A 128 -15.96 4.61 8.96
CA LEU A 128 -14.67 5.16 8.50
C LEU A 128 -14.29 6.36 9.39
N ASP A 129 -13.13 6.31 10.00
CA ASP A 129 -12.60 7.33 10.91
C ASP A 129 -11.16 7.68 10.53
N LEU A 130 -10.99 8.85 9.90
CA LEU A 130 -9.69 9.37 9.48
C LEU A 130 -9.05 10.12 10.65
N ARG A 131 -7.90 9.65 11.13
CA ARG A 131 -7.22 10.18 12.31
C ARG A 131 -5.88 10.85 11.97
N ASP A 132 -5.50 11.77 12.83
CA ASP A 132 -4.13 12.28 12.80
C ASP A 132 -3.13 11.17 13.21
N PRO A 133 -1.96 11.06 12.58
CA PRO A 133 -0.99 10.01 12.87
C PRO A 133 -0.56 9.97 14.34
N ASP A 134 -0.55 11.11 15.01
CA ASP A 134 -0.16 11.19 16.42
C ASP A 134 -1.23 10.65 17.39
N GLN A 135 -2.48 10.62 16.96
CA GLN A 135 -3.60 10.07 17.75
C GLN A 135 -3.72 8.55 17.63
N ASP A 136 -3.03 7.93 16.69
CA ASP A 136 -3.12 6.51 16.39
C ASP A 136 -1.95 5.69 16.99
N ARG A 137 -1.11 6.31 17.80
CA ARG A 137 0.11 5.68 18.37
C ARG A 137 -0.12 4.93 19.69
N TYR A 138 -1.38 4.67 20.08
CA TYR A 138 -1.68 3.99 21.35
C TYR A 138 -2.43 2.68 21.10
#